data_df7ca56489ce328ba717f89a74fa3cb1
#
_entry.id   df7ca56489ce328ba717f89a74fa3cb1
#
_cell.length_a   1.000
_cell.length_b   1.000
_cell.length_c   1.000
_cell.angle_alpha   90.00
_cell.angle_beta   90.00
_cell.angle_gamma   90.00
#
_symmetry.space_group_name_H-M   'P 1'
#
loop_
_entity.id
_entity.type
_entity.pdbx_description
1 polymer ?
#
loop_
_entity_poly.entity_id
_entity_poly.type
_entity_poly.pdbx_seq_one_letter_code
_entity_poly.pdbx_strand_id
1 'polypeptide(L)'
;MLLTMSCASQNIDKSFDSIKYEARTRGSMTLINVDAKEVSYKLPKKEGVYELSKEQLRSLNELVSLIKLTEIADLKAPTNNRATDMALIGKIVIVLKGKKYVSSSFDAGNPPKELKKLEDLLYSLIKK
;
A
#
# COMPACT_ATOMS: atom_id res chain seq x y z
N MET A 1 -12.39 -31.15 16.34
CA MET A 1 -13.33 -30.41 15.88
C MET A 1 -13.17 -28.96 16.05
N LEU A 2 -12.97 -28.53 17.13
CA LEU A 2 -12.84 -27.12 17.38
C LEU A 2 -11.65 -26.49 16.71
N LEU A 3 -10.72 -27.30 16.35
CA LEU A 3 -9.48 -26.82 15.80
C LEU A 3 -9.64 -26.04 14.53
N THR A 4 -10.61 -26.43 13.73
CA THR A 4 -10.79 -25.76 12.45
C THR A 4 -11.19 -24.31 12.62
N MET A 5 -11.88 -24.02 13.70
CA MET A 5 -12.30 -22.66 13.93
C MET A 5 -11.14 -21.77 14.30
N SER A 6 -10.18 -22.30 14.99
CA SER A 6 -8.99 -21.53 15.33
C SER A 6 -8.26 -21.06 14.10
N CYS A 7 -8.18 -21.90 13.09
CA CYS A 7 -7.49 -21.52 11.86
C CYS A 7 -8.17 -20.35 11.18
N ALA A 8 -9.49 -20.38 11.16
CA ALA A 8 -10.22 -19.29 10.53
C ALA A 8 -9.96 -17.98 11.25
N SER A 9 -9.89 -18.02 12.57
CA SER A 9 -9.62 -16.82 13.33
C SER A 9 -8.26 -16.26 13.03
N GLN A 10 -7.30 -17.13 12.85
CA GLN A 10 -5.95 -16.66 12.56
C GLN A 10 -5.86 -15.93 11.24
N ASN A 11 -6.61 -16.36 10.25
CA ASN A 11 -6.61 -15.69 8.97
C ASN A 11 -7.15 -14.27 9.08
N ILE A 12 -8.15 -14.09 9.91
CA ILE A 12 -8.70 -12.76 10.11
C ILE A 12 -7.69 -11.86 10.79
N ASP A 13 -6.93 -12.40 11.71
CA ASP A 13 -5.97 -11.61 12.47
C ASP A 13 -4.84 -11.07 11.62
N LYS A 14 -4.63 -11.63 10.44
CA LYS A 14 -3.55 -11.18 9.58
C LYS A 14 -3.92 -10.06 8.65
N SER A 15 -5.17 -9.62 8.70
CA SER A 15 -5.60 -8.54 7.83
C SER A 15 -5.01 -7.21 8.27
N PHE A 16 -4.63 -6.40 7.30
CA PHE A 16 -4.16 -5.06 7.60
C PHE A 16 -5.36 -4.18 7.96
N ASP A 17 -5.11 -3.11 8.67
CA ASP A 17 -6.15 -2.13 8.98
C ASP A 17 -6.29 -1.15 7.82
N SER A 18 -5.20 -0.66 7.31
CA SER A 18 -5.23 0.24 6.17
C SER A 18 -3.88 0.28 5.47
N ILE A 19 -3.90 0.68 4.20
CA ILE A 19 -2.70 0.92 3.41
C ILE A 19 -2.90 2.26 2.75
N LYS A 20 -1.90 3.13 2.87
CA LYS A 20 -1.96 4.44 2.26
C LYS A 20 -0.75 4.62 1.36
N TYR A 21 -0.98 4.96 0.12
CA TYR A 21 0.08 5.26 -0.84
C TYR A 21 0.00 6.73 -1.19
N GLU A 22 1.13 7.39 -1.17
CA GLU A 22 1.18 8.81 -1.46
C GLU A 22 2.32 9.06 -2.44
N ALA A 23 2.06 9.77 -3.52
CA ALA A 23 3.08 10.20 -4.46
C ALA A 23 2.86 11.67 -4.72
N ARG A 24 3.84 12.49 -4.39
CA ARG A 24 3.64 13.93 -4.48
C ARG A 24 4.86 14.67 -5.02
N THR A 25 4.59 15.81 -5.63
CA THR A 25 5.59 16.79 -5.97
C THR A 25 4.91 18.14 -5.80
N ARG A 26 5.60 19.23 -6.15
CA ARG A 26 5.06 20.56 -5.91
C ARG A 26 3.66 20.82 -6.40
N GLY A 27 3.30 20.42 -7.54
CA GLY A 27 1.98 20.74 -8.08
C GLY A 27 1.09 19.55 -8.28
N SER A 28 1.44 18.39 -7.72
CA SER A 28 0.69 17.19 -8.03
C SER A 28 0.74 16.20 -6.88
N MET A 29 -0.36 15.47 -6.67
CA MET A 29 -0.42 14.47 -5.63
C MET A 29 -1.33 13.33 -6.05
N THR A 30 -0.87 12.10 -5.82
CA THR A 30 -1.69 10.91 -5.96
C THR A 30 -1.81 10.30 -4.58
N LEU A 31 -3.04 10.01 -4.18
CA LEU A 31 -3.29 9.43 -2.87
C LEU A 31 -4.20 8.23 -3.06
N ILE A 32 -3.79 7.08 -2.53
CA ILE A 32 -4.61 5.88 -2.55
C ILE A 32 -4.72 5.37 -1.13
N ASN A 33 -5.94 5.22 -0.66
CA ASN A 33 -6.20 4.76 0.70
C ASN A 33 -7.06 3.52 0.62
N VAL A 34 -6.63 2.45 1.27
CA VAL A 34 -7.34 1.19 1.22
C VAL A 34 -7.56 0.69 2.64
N ASP A 35 -8.79 0.30 2.97
CA ASP A 35 -9.02 -0.41 4.22
C ASP A 35 -9.64 -1.76 3.85
N ALA A 36 -10.14 -2.49 4.81
CA ALA A 36 -10.66 -3.82 4.54
C ALA A 36 -11.94 -3.81 3.72
N LYS A 37 -12.56 -2.67 3.54
CA LYS A 37 -13.86 -2.58 2.87
C LYS A 37 -13.83 -1.79 1.58
N GLU A 38 -13.04 -0.75 1.50
CA GLU A 38 -13.12 0.14 0.35
C GLU A 38 -11.80 0.77 -0.01
N VAL A 39 -11.76 1.28 -1.23
CA VAL A 39 -10.62 2.01 -1.77
C VAL A 39 -11.08 3.42 -2.02
N SER A 40 -10.30 4.40 -1.55
CA SER A 40 -10.54 5.78 -1.94
C SER A 40 -9.27 6.30 -2.60
N TYR A 41 -9.42 7.15 -3.60
CA TYR A 41 -8.25 7.68 -4.27
C TYR A 41 -8.47 9.12 -4.67
N LYS A 42 -7.38 9.86 -4.74
CA LYS A 42 -7.42 11.25 -5.15
C LYS A 42 -6.26 11.51 -6.08
N LEU A 43 -6.57 11.90 -7.29
CA LEU A 43 -5.61 12.24 -8.32
C LEU A 43 -5.75 13.72 -8.61
N PRO A 44 -4.82 14.33 -9.35
CA PRO A 44 -4.93 15.76 -9.63
C PRO A 44 -6.23 16.17 -10.30
N LYS A 45 -6.79 15.29 -11.12
CA LYS A 45 -8.01 15.65 -11.86
C LYS A 45 -9.21 14.77 -11.58
N LYS A 46 -9.13 13.85 -10.63
CA LYS A 46 -10.28 13.01 -10.32
C LYS A 46 -10.10 12.32 -8.99
N GLU A 47 -11.19 11.93 -8.40
CA GLU A 47 -11.16 11.20 -7.15
C GLU A 47 -12.34 10.25 -7.12
N GLY A 48 -12.30 9.27 -6.26
CA GLY A 48 -13.38 8.30 -6.18
C GLY A 48 -13.24 7.38 -5.00
N VAL A 49 -14.30 6.62 -4.76
CA VAL A 49 -14.37 5.64 -3.70
C VAL A 49 -15.17 4.46 -4.23
N TYR A 50 -14.71 3.25 -3.98
CA TYR A 50 -15.50 2.07 -4.35
C TYR A 50 -15.17 0.91 -3.42
N GLU A 51 -16.03 -0.09 -3.44
CA GLU A 51 -15.86 -1.24 -2.58
C GLU A 51 -14.74 -2.15 -3.07
N LEU A 52 -13.97 -2.64 -2.13
CA LEU A 52 -12.89 -3.57 -2.41
C LEU A 52 -13.48 -4.97 -2.58
N SER A 53 -13.09 -5.69 -3.63
CA SER A 53 -13.57 -7.05 -3.81
C SER A 53 -12.80 -7.99 -2.88
N LYS A 54 -13.36 -9.17 -2.67
CA LYS A 54 -12.70 -10.16 -1.83
C LYS A 54 -11.36 -10.61 -2.41
N GLU A 55 -11.30 -10.69 -3.72
CA GLU A 55 -10.06 -11.07 -4.38
C GLU A 55 -8.99 -10.01 -4.22
N GLN A 56 -9.39 -8.75 -4.37
CA GLN A 56 -8.45 -7.65 -4.17
C GLN A 56 -7.94 -7.63 -2.74
N LEU A 57 -8.84 -7.81 -1.78
CA LEU A 57 -8.43 -7.82 -0.39
C LEU A 57 -7.48 -8.97 -0.10
N ARG A 58 -7.75 -10.14 -0.67
CA ARG A 58 -6.87 -11.28 -0.48
C ARG A 58 -5.48 -11.00 -1.06
N SER A 59 -5.42 -10.44 -2.25
CA SER A 59 -4.15 -10.11 -2.88
C SER A 59 -3.36 -9.12 -2.06
N LEU A 60 -4.04 -8.11 -1.53
CA LEU A 60 -3.37 -7.11 -0.70
C LEU A 60 -2.82 -7.74 0.58
N ASN A 61 -3.61 -8.59 1.22
CA ASN A 61 -3.15 -9.26 2.43
C ASN A 61 -1.94 -10.16 2.16
N GLU A 62 -1.95 -10.84 1.04
CA GLU A 62 -0.81 -11.68 0.68
C GLU A 62 0.45 -10.86 0.49
N LEU A 63 0.33 -9.75 -0.22
CA LEU A 63 1.50 -8.91 -0.46
C LEU A 63 2.02 -8.30 0.83
N VAL A 64 1.12 -7.84 1.69
CA VAL A 64 1.54 -7.28 2.97
C VAL A 64 2.25 -8.33 3.81
N SER A 65 1.78 -9.58 3.78
CA SER A 65 2.38 -10.64 4.58
C SER A 65 3.81 -10.98 4.13
N LEU A 66 4.17 -10.63 2.90
CA LEU A 66 5.50 -10.90 2.40
C LEU A 66 6.50 -9.79 2.72
N ILE A 67 6.02 -8.68 3.24
CA ILE A 67 6.86 -7.54 3.57
C ILE A 67 7.26 -7.61 5.03
N LYS A 68 8.54 -7.39 5.30
CA LYS A 68 8.99 -7.29 6.69
C LYS A 68 8.71 -5.88 7.17
N LEU A 69 7.56 -5.70 7.78
CA LEU A 69 7.11 -4.37 8.16
C LEU A 69 8.06 -3.66 9.12
N THR A 70 8.75 -4.40 9.96
CA THR A 70 9.69 -3.80 10.89
C THR A 70 10.89 -3.18 10.18
N GLU A 71 11.13 -3.56 8.93
CA GLU A 71 12.25 -3.05 8.16
C GLU A 71 11.84 -2.14 7.02
N ILE A 72 10.54 -1.86 6.91
CA ILE A 72 10.04 -1.13 5.76
C ILE A 72 10.63 0.28 5.66
N ALA A 73 10.96 0.89 6.78
CA ALA A 73 11.54 2.23 6.81
C ALA A 73 12.99 2.26 6.34
N ASP A 74 13.63 1.11 6.31
CA ASP A 74 15.04 1.01 5.97
C ASP A 74 15.30 0.52 4.55
N LEU A 75 14.26 0.24 3.79
CA LEU A 75 14.42 -0.23 2.41
C LEU A 75 15.03 0.87 1.55
N LYS A 76 15.91 0.47 0.65
CA LYS A 76 16.59 1.44 -0.20
C LYS A 76 15.89 1.59 -1.54
N ALA A 77 15.67 2.83 -1.92
CA ALA A 77 15.09 3.12 -3.22
C ALA A 77 16.13 2.86 -4.32
N PRO A 78 15.70 2.26 -5.45
CA PRO A 78 16.62 1.96 -6.54
C PRO A 78 17.16 3.21 -7.23
N THR A 79 16.42 4.30 -7.23
CA THR A 79 16.83 5.53 -7.88
C THR A 79 16.50 6.73 -6.99
N ASN A 80 16.99 7.89 -7.38
CA ASN A 80 16.84 9.08 -6.57
C ASN A 80 16.45 10.30 -7.42
N ASN A 81 15.61 10.09 -8.42
CA ASN A 81 15.16 11.17 -9.29
C ASN A 81 14.30 12.19 -8.57
N ARG A 82 13.65 11.80 -7.48
CA ARG A 82 12.82 12.72 -6.71
C ARG A 82 13.61 13.86 -6.09
N ALA A 83 14.91 13.68 -5.95
CA ALA A 83 15.75 14.74 -5.38
C ALA A 83 15.85 15.92 -6.32
N THR A 84 15.62 15.72 -7.62
CA THR A 84 15.72 16.76 -8.61
C THR A 84 14.38 17.04 -9.28
N ASP A 85 13.29 16.67 -8.63
CA ASP A 85 11.92 16.87 -9.15
C ASP A 85 11.67 16.12 -10.47
N MET A 86 12.49 15.13 -10.78
CA MET A 86 12.28 14.33 -11.98
C MET A 86 11.35 13.16 -11.72
N ALA A 87 10.92 12.98 -10.49
CA ALA A 87 9.96 11.96 -10.13
C ALA A 87 9.19 12.42 -8.89
N LEU A 88 7.97 11.91 -8.76
CA LEU A 88 7.19 12.17 -7.55
C LEU A 88 7.81 11.42 -6.37
N ILE A 89 7.63 11.97 -5.19
CA ILE A 89 8.11 11.33 -3.96
C ILE A 89 7.06 10.34 -3.50
N GLY A 90 7.41 9.07 -3.53
CA GLY A 90 6.48 8.00 -3.14
C GLY A 90 6.70 7.55 -1.71
N LYS A 91 5.63 7.12 -1.06
CA LYS A 91 5.69 6.63 0.32
C LYS A 91 4.48 5.74 0.56
N ILE A 92 4.69 4.65 1.30
CA ILE A 92 3.62 3.74 1.66
C ILE A 92 3.53 3.64 3.18
N VAL A 93 2.31 3.71 3.71
CA VAL A 93 2.05 3.54 5.13
C VAL A 93 1.12 2.37 5.30
N ILE A 94 1.51 1.40 6.10
CA ILE A 94 0.68 0.22 6.39
C ILE A 94 0.37 0.22 7.87
N VAL A 95 -0.93 0.14 8.19
CA VAL A 95 -1.36 0.02 9.58
C VAL A 95 -1.84 -1.40 9.79
N LEU A 96 -1.26 -2.08 10.76
CA LEU A 96 -1.59 -3.45 11.07
C LEU A 96 -1.76 -3.58 12.57
N LYS A 97 -2.92 -4.03 13.00
CA LYS A 97 -3.24 -4.18 14.42
C LYS A 97 -2.95 -2.91 15.21
N GLY A 98 -3.34 -1.80 14.64
CA GLY A 98 -3.17 -0.51 15.30
C GLY A 98 -1.79 0.09 15.23
N LYS A 99 -0.83 -0.62 14.67
CA LYS A 99 0.54 -0.14 14.59
C LYS A 99 0.85 0.36 13.18
N LYS A 100 1.44 1.53 13.11
CA LYS A 100 1.75 2.17 11.84
C LYS A 100 3.18 1.87 11.40
N TYR A 101 3.33 1.45 10.15
CA TYR A 101 4.62 1.19 9.55
C TYR A 101 4.75 2.08 8.32
N VAL A 102 5.79 2.92 8.30
CA VAL A 102 5.98 3.91 7.23
C VAL A 102 7.22 3.54 6.42
N SER A 103 7.09 3.47 5.12
CA SER A 103 8.23 3.14 4.27
C SER A 103 9.18 4.32 4.15
N SER A 104 10.41 4.03 3.70
CA SER A 104 11.29 5.08 3.25
C SER A 104 10.69 5.71 2.00
N SER A 105 11.18 6.88 1.64
CA SER A 105 10.72 7.55 0.40
C SER A 105 11.41 6.92 -0.80
N PHE A 106 10.71 6.92 -1.93
CA PHE A 106 11.26 6.38 -3.17
C PHE A 106 10.67 7.13 -4.35
N ASP A 107 11.25 6.91 -5.53
CA ASP A 107 10.69 7.50 -6.74
C ASP A 107 9.39 6.78 -7.06
N ALA A 108 8.29 7.50 -7.20
CA ALA A 108 7.00 6.89 -7.51
C ALA A 108 7.13 6.12 -8.82
N GLY A 109 6.68 4.88 -8.79
CA GLY A 109 6.82 3.98 -9.94
C GLY A 109 8.10 3.16 -9.90
N ASN A 110 9.01 3.47 -8.99
CA ASN A 110 10.26 2.73 -8.88
C ASN A 110 10.62 2.50 -7.42
N PRO A 111 9.79 1.78 -6.69
CA PRO A 111 9.99 1.56 -5.26
C PRO A 111 11.05 0.49 -5.03
N PRO A 112 11.46 0.29 -3.77
CA PRO A 112 12.27 -0.88 -3.45
C PRO A 112 11.58 -2.14 -3.96
N LYS A 113 12.37 -3.11 -4.37
CA LYS A 113 11.80 -4.31 -4.99
C LYS A 113 10.81 -5.02 -4.09
N GLU A 114 10.96 -4.90 -2.80
CA GLU A 114 10.06 -5.53 -1.85
C GLU A 114 8.66 -4.90 -1.88
N LEU A 115 8.55 -3.68 -2.37
CA LEU A 115 7.28 -2.96 -2.42
C LEU A 115 6.69 -2.87 -3.83
N LYS A 116 7.42 -3.38 -4.82
CA LYS A 116 7.02 -3.20 -6.22
C LYS A 116 5.65 -3.80 -6.53
N LYS A 117 5.43 -5.02 -6.10
CA LYS A 117 4.16 -5.67 -6.39
C LYS A 117 3.00 -4.96 -5.68
N LEU A 118 3.26 -4.46 -4.46
CA LEU A 118 2.22 -3.75 -3.74
C LEU A 118 1.89 -2.44 -4.43
N GLU A 119 2.90 -1.69 -4.87
CA GLU A 119 2.65 -0.45 -5.58
C GLU A 119 1.87 -0.71 -6.87
N ASP A 120 2.27 -1.74 -7.63
CA ASP A 120 1.58 -2.08 -8.86
C ASP A 120 0.12 -2.42 -8.61
N LEU A 121 -0.16 -3.18 -7.57
CA LEU A 121 -1.53 -3.53 -7.25
C LEU A 121 -2.33 -2.30 -6.83
N LEU A 122 -1.74 -1.42 -6.03
CA LEU A 122 -2.43 -0.21 -5.61
C LEU A 122 -2.81 0.66 -6.81
N TYR A 123 -1.89 0.82 -7.76
CA TYR A 123 -2.21 1.58 -8.96
C TYR A 123 -3.30 0.90 -9.79
N SER A 124 -3.34 -0.43 -9.80
CA SER A 124 -4.38 -1.12 -10.54
C SER A 124 -5.77 -0.87 -9.97
N LEU A 125 -5.85 -0.51 -8.70
CA LEU A 125 -7.13 -0.25 -8.05
C LEU A 125 -7.76 1.07 -8.49
N ILE A 126 -6.99 1.97 -9.06
CA ILE A 126 -7.52 3.28 -9.47
C ILE A 126 -7.65 3.42 -10.97
N LYS A 127 -7.64 2.32 -11.69
CA LYS A 127 -7.74 2.34 -13.09
C LYS A 127 -9.06 2.69 -13.60
N LYS A 128 -9.94 3.12 -13.04
CA LYS A 128 -11.23 3.44 -13.59
C LYS A 128 -11.37 4.90 -14.02
#